data_967ffe2db96b412a1891b559d73a99ab
#
_entry.id   967ffe2db96b412a1891b559d73a99ab
#
_cell.length_a   1.000
_cell.length_b   1.000
_cell.length_c   1.000
_cell.angle_alpha   90.00
_cell.angle_beta   90.00
_cell.angle_gamma   90.00
#
_symmetry.space_group_name_H-M   'P 1'
#
loop_
_entity.id
_entity.type
_entity.pdbx_description
1 polymer ?
#
loop_
_entity_poly.entity_id
_entity_poly.type
_entity_poly.pdbx_seq_one_letter_code
_entity_poly.pdbx_strand_id
1 'polypeptide(L)'
;MSTNNEDKLILGGHEFTSRFILGSGKFSLDLVKACIEKADAQIITLALRRANEGGLANILDYIPKNVTLLPNTSGARNAEEAVRIARLSREIGCGDFVKIEVSHDSKYLLPDNYETVKATEILAKEGFVVMPYMYPDLNAARDLVNAGAACIMPLGSPIGSNKGLCTKEFIQILIDEIELPIIVDAGIGRPSQACEAMEMGASAVMANTAIATAGDVQIMAEAFKKAIEAGRSAYLAGLGRTLEKGASASSPLTGFLHE
;
A
#
# COMPACT_ATOMS: atom_id res chain seq x y z
N MET A 1 -29.29 -16.87 0.43
CA MET A 1 -28.52 -16.64 -0.82
C MET A 1 -27.81 -15.32 -0.63
N SER A 2 -26.56 -15.34 -0.16
CA SER A 2 -25.76 -14.14 -0.02
C SER A 2 -25.33 -13.72 -1.42
N THR A 3 -25.75 -12.55 -1.85
CA THR A 3 -25.14 -11.84 -2.97
C THR A 3 -23.67 -11.68 -2.62
N ASN A 4 -22.80 -12.36 -3.35
CA ASN A 4 -21.35 -12.11 -3.36
C ASN A 4 -21.15 -10.65 -3.82
N ASN A 5 -21.24 -9.73 -2.89
CA ASN A 5 -20.68 -8.41 -3.07
C ASN A 5 -19.16 -8.65 -2.86
N GLU A 6 -18.45 -8.91 -3.96
CA GLU A 6 -17.00 -9.12 -3.90
C GLU A 6 -16.38 -7.89 -3.23
N ASP A 7 -15.68 -8.11 -2.13
CA ASP A 7 -14.96 -7.07 -1.38
C ASP A 7 -13.76 -6.58 -2.19
N LYS A 8 -14.00 -5.69 -3.16
CA LYS A 8 -13.00 -5.16 -4.09
C LYS A 8 -12.29 -3.93 -3.52
N LEU A 9 -11.05 -3.77 -3.87
CA LEU A 9 -10.31 -2.51 -3.70
C LEU A 9 -10.61 -1.61 -4.91
N ILE A 10 -11.10 -0.40 -4.66
CA ILE A 10 -11.40 0.57 -5.73
C ILE A 10 -10.43 1.74 -5.63
N LEU A 11 -9.67 2.01 -6.69
CA LEU A 11 -8.71 3.11 -6.78
C LEU A 11 -8.97 3.90 -8.07
N GLY A 12 -9.41 5.15 -7.93
CA GLY A 12 -9.72 6.00 -9.08
C GLY A 12 -10.75 5.40 -10.05
N GLY A 13 -11.72 4.62 -9.52
CA GLY A 13 -12.72 3.93 -10.33
C GLY A 13 -12.30 2.58 -10.91
N HIS A 14 -11.05 2.16 -10.72
CA HIS A 14 -10.56 0.83 -11.12
C HIS A 14 -10.71 -0.17 -10.00
N GLU A 15 -11.14 -1.39 -10.33
CA GLU A 15 -11.41 -2.46 -9.37
C GLU A 15 -10.26 -3.46 -9.31
N PHE A 16 -9.84 -3.83 -8.09
CA PHE A 16 -8.83 -4.83 -7.82
C PHE A 16 -9.34 -5.85 -6.80
N THR A 17 -8.99 -7.10 -6.98
CA THR A 17 -9.31 -8.18 -6.03
C THR A 17 -8.18 -8.41 -5.04
N SER A 18 -6.95 -8.07 -5.41
CA SER A 18 -5.78 -8.13 -4.54
C SER A 18 -5.63 -6.85 -3.71
N ARG A 19 -5.24 -7.02 -2.46
CA ARG A 19 -4.91 -5.92 -1.53
C ARG A 19 -3.41 -5.84 -1.25
N PHE A 20 -2.61 -6.54 -2.06
CA PHE A 20 -1.16 -6.48 -2.06
C PHE A 20 -0.65 -5.65 -3.22
N ILE A 21 0.21 -4.66 -2.94
CA ILE A 21 0.89 -3.83 -3.94
C ILE A 21 2.39 -4.07 -3.84
N LEU A 22 3.04 -4.38 -4.95
CA LEU A 22 4.50 -4.52 -4.97
C LEU A 22 5.18 -3.16 -5.04
N GLY A 23 6.01 -2.85 -4.04
CA GLY A 23 6.86 -1.66 -4.00
C GLY A 23 8.07 -1.75 -4.94
N SER A 24 8.76 -0.62 -5.16
CA SER A 24 9.86 -0.48 -6.13
C SER A 24 11.27 -0.43 -5.52
N GLY A 25 11.43 -0.59 -4.21
CA GLY A 25 12.70 -0.35 -3.51
C GLY A 25 13.85 -1.27 -3.94
N LYS A 26 13.57 -2.54 -4.15
CA LYS A 26 14.47 -3.55 -4.73
C LYS A 26 13.72 -4.27 -5.84
N PHE A 27 14.38 -4.48 -6.96
CA PHE A 27 13.71 -5.02 -8.15
C PHE A 27 14.55 -6.14 -8.78
N SER A 28 13.95 -7.30 -8.93
CA SER A 28 14.50 -8.44 -9.67
C SER A 28 13.35 -9.15 -10.37
N LEU A 29 13.68 -9.88 -11.44
CA LEU A 29 12.69 -10.66 -12.18
C LEU A 29 12.03 -11.72 -11.29
N ASP A 30 12.79 -12.37 -10.41
CA ASP A 30 12.28 -13.39 -9.49
C ASP A 30 11.32 -12.79 -8.47
N LEU A 31 11.59 -11.58 -7.95
CA LEU A 31 10.69 -10.86 -7.06
C LEU A 31 9.37 -10.52 -7.77
N VAL A 32 9.44 -9.99 -8.99
CA VAL A 32 8.24 -9.62 -9.76
C VAL A 32 7.38 -10.86 -10.03
N LYS A 33 7.99 -11.94 -10.52
CA LYS A 33 7.30 -13.22 -10.75
C LYS A 33 6.67 -13.77 -9.48
N ALA A 34 7.43 -13.82 -8.38
CA ALA A 34 6.91 -14.29 -7.09
C ALA A 34 5.72 -13.47 -6.61
N CYS A 35 5.79 -12.15 -6.72
CA CYS A 35 4.70 -11.28 -6.28
C CYS A 35 3.45 -11.41 -7.17
N ILE A 36 3.61 -11.59 -8.49
CA ILE A 36 2.48 -11.84 -9.39
C ILE A 36 1.86 -13.22 -9.14
N GLU A 37 2.68 -14.27 -9.11
CA GLU A 37 2.20 -15.66 -9.09
C GLU A 37 1.78 -16.13 -7.69
N LYS A 38 2.46 -15.67 -6.63
CA LYS A 38 2.25 -16.14 -5.25
C LYS A 38 1.53 -15.13 -4.37
N ALA A 39 1.74 -13.83 -4.58
CA ALA A 39 1.07 -12.78 -3.83
C ALA A 39 -0.10 -12.13 -4.57
N ASP A 40 -0.40 -12.55 -5.82
CA ASP A 40 -1.47 -12.00 -6.65
C ASP A 40 -1.36 -10.47 -6.82
N ALA A 41 -0.15 -9.96 -7.00
CA ALA A 41 0.07 -8.54 -7.19
C ALA A 41 -0.55 -8.06 -8.50
N GLN A 42 -1.58 -7.21 -8.39
CA GLN A 42 -2.27 -6.60 -9.53
C GLN A 42 -1.78 -5.17 -9.80
N ILE A 43 -1.01 -4.60 -8.88
CA ILE A 43 -0.38 -3.28 -9.00
C ILE A 43 1.10 -3.42 -8.65
N ILE A 44 1.96 -2.92 -9.53
CA ILE A 44 3.43 -2.97 -9.36
C ILE A 44 4.01 -1.57 -9.54
N THR A 45 4.76 -1.10 -8.55
CA THR A 45 5.44 0.21 -8.65
C THR A 45 6.73 0.12 -9.44
N LEU A 46 7.03 1.18 -10.17
CA LEU A 46 8.21 1.34 -11.03
C LEU A 46 8.92 2.65 -10.72
N ALA A 47 10.22 2.62 -10.43
CA ALA A 47 11.05 3.82 -10.26
C ALA A 47 11.72 4.17 -11.60
N LEU A 48 11.21 5.17 -12.32
CA LEU A 48 11.71 5.54 -13.65
C LEU A 48 13.18 5.97 -13.68
N ARG A 49 13.70 6.59 -12.61
CA ARG A 49 15.13 6.95 -12.54
C ARG A 49 16.08 5.75 -12.70
N ARG A 50 15.62 4.56 -12.31
CA ARG A 50 16.38 3.32 -12.47
C ARG A 50 16.20 2.67 -13.84
N ALA A 51 15.26 3.18 -14.64
CA ALA A 51 14.99 2.68 -15.98
C ALA A 51 16.14 2.93 -16.96
N ASN A 52 16.88 4.03 -16.77
CA ASN A 52 17.97 4.42 -17.65
C ASN A 52 19.25 3.56 -17.49
N GLU A 53 19.31 2.69 -16.50
CA GLU A 53 20.46 1.79 -16.27
C GLU A 53 20.34 0.44 -17.00
N GLY A 54 19.51 0.37 -18.06
CA GLY A 54 19.44 -0.78 -18.98
C GLY A 54 18.60 -1.98 -18.53
N GLY A 55 17.94 -1.89 -17.36
CA GLY A 55 17.17 -3.01 -16.78
C GLY A 55 15.66 -2.94 -16.96
N LEU A 56 15.06 -1.76 -17.17
CA LEU A 56 13.60 -1.60 -17.13
C LEU A 56 12.91 -2.15 -18.38
N ALA A 57 13.47 -1.96 -19.56
CA ALA A 57 12.91 -2.47 -20.80
C ALA A 57 12.66 -3.99 -20.74
N ASN A 58 13.63 -4.72 -20.18
CA ASN A 58 13.52 -6.18 -20.03
C ASN A 58 12.48 -6.59 -18.98
N ILE A 59 12.21 -5.77 -17.95
CA ILE A 59 11.28 -6.12 -16.88
C ILE A 59 9.84 -5.87 -17.32
N LEU A 60 9.58 -4.78 -18.04
CA LEU A 60 8.25 -4.48 -18.58
C LEU A 60 7.74 -5.57 -19.52
N ASP A 61 8.63 -6.23 -20.25
CA ASP A 61 8.30 -7.35 -21.13
C ASP A 61 7.79 -8.59 -20.38
N TYR A 62 8.13 -8.71 -19.09
CA TYR A 62 7.70 -9.83 -18.23
C TYR A 62 6.46 -9.53 -17.37
N ILE A 63 6.04 -8.25 -17.29
CA ILE A 63 4.84 -7.89 -16.54
C ILE A 63 3.62 -8.15 -17.42
N PRO A 64 2.67 -9.01 -16.99
CA PRO A 64 1.46 -9.27 -17.74
C PRO A 64 0.65 -7.98 -17.97
N LYS A 65 0.00 -7.86 -19.13
CA LYS A 65 -0.78 -6.67 -19.51
C LYS A 65 -1.97 -6.36 -18.60
N ASN A 66 -2.42 -7.33 -17.83
CA ASN A 66 -3.49 -7.16 -16.85
C ASN A 66 -2.99 -6.65 -15.49
N VAL A 67 -1.69 -6.47 -15.32
CA VAL A 67 -1.09 -5.86 -14.12
C VAL A 67 -0.96 -4.36 -14.34
N THR A 68 -1.48 -3.59 -13.40
CA THR A 68 -1.40 -2.12 -13.42
C THR A 68 0.00 -1.67 -13.05
N LEU A 69 0.60 -0.87 -13.92
CA LEU A 69 1.87 -0.20 -13.63
C LEU A 69 1.60 1.04 -12.79
N LEU A 70 2.36 1.19 -11.70
CA LEU A 70 2.31 2.34 -10.81
C LEU A 70 3.69 3.03 -10.77
N PRO A 71 4.02 3.86 -11.78
CA PRO A 71 5.25 4.64 -11.75
C PRO A 71 5.29 5.51 -10.50
N ASN A 72 6.46 5.61 -9.85
CA ASN A 72 6.64 6.52 -8.75
C ASN A 72 7.57 7.69 -9.13
N THR A 73 7.40 8.80 -8.42
CA THR A 73 8.20 10.01 -8.61
C THR A 73 9.44 10.05 -7.70
N SER A 74 9.89 8.89 -7.23
CA SER A 74 11.03 8.76 -6.31
C SER A 74 12.24 9.54 -6.80
N GLY A 75 12.80 10.33 -5.89
CA GLY A 75 13.90 11.25 -6.13
C GLY A 75 13.47 12.65 -6.55
N ALA A 76 12.19 12.94 -6.69
CA ALA A 76 11.69 14.30 -6.77
C ALA A 76 11.88 15.02 -5.43
N ARG A 77 12.34 16.26 -5.48
CA ARG A 77 12.59 17.11 -4.31
C ARG A 77 11.51 18.16 -4.10
N ASN A 78 10.64 18.34 -5.07
CA ASN A 78 9.51 19.26 -5.06
C ASN A 78 8.40 18.79 -5.99
N ALA A 79 7.26 19.45 -5.95
CA ALA A 79 6.10 19.16 -6.77
C ALA A 79 6.38 19.23 -8.27
N GLU A 80 7.15 20.22 -8.72
CA GLU A 80 7.46 20.41 -10.15
C GLU A 80 8.24 19.21 -10.71
N GLU A 81 9.26 18.73 -9.98
CA GLU A 81 10.01 17.54 -10.37
C GLU A 81 9.11 16.30 -10.38
N ALA A 82 8.23 16.13 -9.39
CA ALA A 82 7.29 15.01 -9.33
C ALA A 82 6.31 15.03 -10.52
N VAL A 83 5.72 16.18 -10.83
CA VAL A 83 4.82 16.36 -11.97
C VAL A 83 5.53 16.03 -13.28
N ARG A 84 6.76 16.50 -13.47
CA ARG A 84 7.55 16.20 -14.67
C ARG A 84 7.80 14.69 -14.83
N ILE A 85 8.15 13.99 -13.74
CA ILE A 85 8.38 12.53 -13.77
C ILE A 85 7.08 11.79 -14.08
N ALA A 86 5.96 12.20 -13.49
CA ALA A 86 4.65 11.60 -13.75
C ALA A 86 4.22 11.75 -15.22
N ARG A 87 4.36 12.95 -15.80
CA ARG A 87 4.06 13.18 -17.23
C ARG A 87 4.94 12.32 -18.14
N LEU A 88 6.24 12.23 -17.82
CA LEU A 88 7.17 11.38 -18.57
C LEU A 88 6.75 9.91 -18.50
N SER A 89 6.27 9.42 -17.34
CA SER A 89 5.81 8.04 -17.22
C SER A 89 4.60 7.73 -18.11
N ARG A 90 3.67 8.68 -18.25
CA ARG A 90 2.53 8.56 -19.16
C ARG A 90 2.98 8.54 -20.62
N GLU A 91 3.89 9.43 -21.01
CA GLU A 91 4.45 9.51 -22.37
C GLU A 91 5.13 8.20 -22.82
N ILE A 92 5.80 7.51 -21.93
CA ILE A 92 6.45 6.21 -22.22
C ILE A 92 5.50 5.01 -22.10
N GLY A 93 4.19 5.25 -21.89
CA GLY A 93 3.16 4.22 -21.95
C GLY A 93 2.89 3.48 -20.62
N CYS A 94 3.29 4.02 -19.47
CA CYS A 94 2.98 3.39 -18.18
C CYS A 94 1.53 3.59 -17.71
N GLY A 95 0.68 4.29 -18.48
CA GLY A 95 -0.71 4.55 -18.12
C GLY A 95 -0.88 5.76 -17.21
N ASP A 96 -2.06 5.84 -16.57
CA ASP A 96 -2.49 7.03 -15.82
C ASP A 96 -2.30 6.91 -14.30
N PHE A 97 -1.96 5.74 -13.79
CA PHE A 97 -1.62 5.58 -12.37
C PHE A 97 -0.27 6.21 -12.06
N VAL A 98 -0.17 6.90 -10.93
CA VAL A 98 1.10 7.45 -10.45
C VAL A 98 1.16 7.48 -8.92
N LYS A 99 2.27 7.01 -8.37
CA LYS A 99 2.60 7.18 -6.94
C LYS A 99 3.44 8.43 -6.77
N ILE A 100 2.91 9.41 -6.04
CA ILE A 100 3.67 10.62 -5.71
C ILE A 100 4.58 10.33 -4.50
N GLU A 101 5.86 10.57 -4.70
CA GLU A 101 6.90 10.43 -3.70
C GLU A 101 7.84 11.63 -3.84
N VAL A 102 7.69 12.61 -2.94
CA VAL A 102 8.54 13.81 -2.86
C VAL A 102 9.29 13.79 -1.55
N SER A 103 10.62 13.93 -1.59
CA SER A 103 11.46 13.94 -0.40
C SER A 103 12.66 14.85 -0.60
N HIS A 104 12.85 15.80 0.32
CA HIS A 104 14.06 16.62 0.38
C HIS A 104 15.28 15.86 0.92
N ASP A 105 15.02 14.81 1.73
CA ASP A 105 16.06 14.03 2.38
C ASP A 105 16.29 12.69 1.65
N SER A 106 17.51 12.53 1.13
CA SER A 106 17.90 11.29 0.42
C SER A 106 18.29 10.14 1.35
N LYS A 107 18.46 10.39 2.66
CA LYS A 107 18.93 9.38 3.62
C LYS A 107 17.78 8.58 4.22
N TYR A 108 16.73 9.26 4.65
CA TYR A 108 15.57 8.63 5.31
C TYR A 108 14.36 8.52 4.39
N LEU A 109 14.34 9.26 3.28
CA LEU A 109 13.26 9.28 2.29
C LEU A 109 11.90 9.61 2.92
N LEU A 110 11.89 10.52 3.90
CA LEU A 110 10.66 10.99 4.52
C LEU A 110 9.91 11.89 3.55
N PRO A 111 8.59 11.70 3.42
CA PRO A 111 7.78 12.46 2.46
C PRO A 111 7.60 13.92 2.91
N ASP A 112 7.61 14.83 1.94
CA ASP A 112 7.18 16.22 2.11
C ASP A 112 5.68 16.31 1.77
N ASN A 113 4.83 16.38 2.80
CA ASN A 113 3.38 16.41 2.60
C ASN A 113 2.92 17.64 1.81
N TYR A 114 3.54 18.79 2.02
CA TYR A 114 3.15 20.04 1.34
C TYR A 114 3.40 19.97 -0.17
N GLU A 115 4.58 19.54 -0.56
CA GLU A 115 4.91 19.35 -1.99
C GLU A 115 4.13 18.19 -2.61
N THR A 116 3.81 17.16 -1.82
CA THR A 116 2.96 16.04 -2.24
C THR A 116 1.54 16.50 -2.56
N VAL A 117 0.93 17.37 -1.74
CA VAL A 117 -0.41 17.94 -1.99
C VAL A 117 -0.40 18.75 -3.29
N LYS A 118 0.59 19.62 -3.51
CA LYS A 118 0.69 20.40 -4.75
C LYS A 118 0.79 19.53 -6.00
N ALA A 119 1.67 18.52 -5.96
CA ALA A 119 1.84 17.61 -7.08
C ALA A 119 0.53 16.84 -7.37
N THR A 120 -0.16 16.40 -6.30
CA THR A 120 -1.43 15.69 -6.39
C THR A 120 -2.48 16.54 -7.09
N GLU A 121 -2.65 17.80 -6.67
CA GLU A 121 -3.64 18.71 -7.26
C GLU A 121 -3.43 18.91 -8.77
N ILE A 122 -2.18 19.09 -9.19
CA ILE A 122 -1.86 19.28 -10.61
C ILE A 122 -2.17 18.02 -11.39
N LEU A 123 -1.69 16.86 -10.94
CA LEU A 123 -1.82 15.62 -11.67
C LEU A 123 -3.24 15.06 -11.67
N ALA A 124 -4.01 15.22 -10.59
CA ALA A 124 -5.41 14.85 -10.56
C ALA A 124 -6.24 15.64 -11.58
N LYS A 125 -5.99 16.97 -11.73
CA LYS A 125 -6.61 17.81 -12.78
C LYS A 125 -6.24 17.36 -14.20
N GLU A 126 -5.09 16.71 -14.38
CA GLU A 126 -4.65 16.15 -15.65
C GLU A 126 -5.16 14.72 -15.91
N GLY A 127 -6.03 14.21 -15.03
CA GLY A 127 -6.65 12.90 -15.16
C GLY A 127 -5.76 11.72 -14.75
N PHE A 128 -4.74 11.94 -13.93
CA PHE A 128 -4.01 10.84 -13.31
C PHE A 128 -4.79 10.24 -12.14
N VAL A 129 -4.64 8.93 -11.95
CA VAL A 129 -5.02 8.24 -10.71
C VAL A 129 -3.87 8.41 -9.73
N VAL A 130 -3.97 9.42 -8.87
CA VAL A 130 -2.87 9.85 -8.00
C VAL A 130 -2.91 9.12 -6.66
N MET A 131 -1.82 8.45 -6.32
CA MET A 131 -1.62 7.69 -5.09
C MET A 131 -0.47 8.32 -4.27
N PRO A 132 -0.74 9.26 -3.36
CA PRO A 132 0.28 10.05 -2.68
C PRO A 132 0.85 9.33 -1.46
N TYR A 133 2.19 9.15 -1.42
CA TYR A 133 2.93 8.73 -0.25
C TYR A 133 3.11 9.91 0.70
N MET A 134 2.77 9.72 1.98
CA MET A 134 2.77 10.80 2.96
C MET A 134 3.25 10.37 4.34
N TYR A 135 3.70 11.33 5.13
CA TYR A 135 3.79 11.19 6.58
C TYR A 135 2.37 11.27 7.16
N PRO A 136 1.94 10.34 8.04
CA PRO A 136 0.54 10.29 8.50
C PRO A 136 0.18 11.50 9.37
N ASP A 137 -0.46 12.47 8.73
CA ASP A 137 -1.01 13.69 9.30
C ASP A 137 -2.43 13.88 8.76
N LEU A 138 -3.41 14.05 9.66
CA LEU A 138 -4.81 14.11 9.29
C LEU A 138 -5.14 15.34 8.43
N ASN A 139 -4.54 16.50 8.72
CA ASN A 139 -4.82 17.70 7.94
C ASN A 139 -4.24 17.57 6.53
N ALA A 140 -3.01 17.09 6.41
CA ALA A 140 -2.41 16.81 5.11
C ALA A 140 -3.22 15.74 4.32
N ALA A 141 -3.78 14.72 4.98
CA ALA A 141 -4.65 13.75 4.34
C ALA A 141 -5.94 14.40 3.80
N ARG A 142 -6.56 15.30 4.55
CA ARG A 142 -7.72 16.08 4.09
C ARG A 142 -7.38 16.99 2.89
N ASP A 143 -6.19 17.60 2.91
CA ASP A 143 -5.70 18.40 1.78
C ASP A 143 -5.48 17.53 0.54
N LEU A 144 -4.96 16.31 0.70
CA LEU A 144 -4.81 15.34 -0.39
C LEU A 144 -6.17 14.88 -0.97
N VAL A 145 -7.17 14.64 -0.11
CA VAL A 145 -8.55 14.36 -0.56
C VAL A 145 -9.08 15.51 -1.41
N ASN A 146 -8.94 16.75 -0.94
CA ASN A 146 -9.38 17.95 -1.67
C ASN A 146 -8.59 18.16 -2.97
N ALA A 147 -7.33 17.76 -3.00
CA ALA A 147 -6.48 17.80 -4.20
C ALA A 147 -6.83 16.74 -5.24
N GLY A 148 -7.70 15.77 -4.93
CA GLY A 148 -8.17 14.75 -5.85
C GLY A 148 -7.36 13.45 -5.83
N ALA A 149 -6.74 13.10 -4.71
CA ALA A 149 -6.09 11.81 -4.53
C ALA A 149 -7.08 10.64 -4.71
N ALA A 150 -6.61 9.52 -5.22
CA ALA A 150 -7.40 8.28 -5.36
C ALA A 150 -7.37 7.40 -4.10
N CYS A 151 -6.39 7.60 -3.25
CA CYS A 151 -6.19 6.95 -1.96
C CYS A 151 -5.25 7.78 -1.10
N ILE A 152 -5.02 7.38 0.14
CA ILE A 152 -4.00 7.97 1.01
C ILE A 152 -2.98 6.86 1.36
N MET A 153 -1.68 7.16 1.22
CA MET A 153 -0.62 6.18 1.43
C MET A 153 0.33 6.59 2.58
N PRO A 154 -0.09 6.42 3.84
CA PRO A 154 0.74 6.75 4.98
C PRO A 154 1.90 5.76 5.14
N LEU A 155 3.08 6.25 5.54
CA LEU A 155 4.19 5.39 5.93
C LEU A 155 3.94 4.73 7.28
N GLY A 156 4.22 3.44 7.38
CA GLY A 156 4.28 2.72 8.66
C GLY A 156 5.60 2.97 9.40
N SER A 157 6.70 3.01 8.67
CA SER A 157 8.05 3.39 9.12
C SER A 157 8.91 3.74 7.89
N PRO A 158 10.11 4.30 8.05
CA PRO A 158 10.92 4.73 6.92
C PRO A 158 11.13 3.65 5.86
N ILE A 159 11.15 4.06 4.60
CA ILE A 159 11.33 3.16 3.44
C ILE A 159 12.52 2.22 3.65
N GLY A 160 12.34 0.92 3.41
CA GLY A 160 13.40 -0.09 3.51
C GLY A 160 13.80 -0.49 4.93
N SER A 161 13.17 0.07 5.96
CA SER A 161 13.56 -0.16 7.36
C SER A 161 13.09 -1.50 7.95
N ASN A 162 12.02 -2.10 7.39
CA ASN A 162 11.36 -3.31 7.92
C ASN A 162 10.93 -3.20 9.41
N LYS A 163 10.72 -1.97 9.92
CA LYS A 163 10.38 -1.71 11.33
C LYS A 163 8.89 -1.85 11.64
N GLY A 164 8.06 -2.00 10.61
CA GLY A 164 6.62 -2.22 10.75
C GLY A 164 5.82 -0.94 10.97
N LEU A 165 4.76 -1.05 11.76
CA LEU A 165 3.75 -0.01 11.98
C LEU A 165 4.15 0.94 13.13
N CYS A 166 5.29 1.64 13.00
CA CYS A 166 5.73 2.60 14.03
C CYS A 166 4.79 3.82 14.16
N THR A 167 3.99 4.09 13.14
CA THR A 167 3.01 5.19 13.12
C THR A 167 1.57 4.68 13.25
N LYS A 168 1.37 3.50 13.84
CA LYS A 168 0.09 2.79 13.92
C LYS A 168 -1.07 3.67 14.38
N GLU A 169 -0.90 4.41 15.47
CA GLU A 169 -1.96 5.23 16.04
C GLU A 169 -2.41 6.35 15.08
N PHE A 170 -1.45 6.95 14.36
CA PHE A 170 -1.78 7.97 13.35
C PHE A 170 -2.45 7.37 12.12
N ILE A 171 -2.03 6.16 11.70
CA ILE A 171 -2.70 5.44 10.61
C ILE A 171 -4.14 5.10 10.98
N GLN A 172 -4.39 4.69 12.25
CA GLN A 172 -5.75 4.41 12.71
C GLN A 172 -6.65 5.66 12.62
N ILE A 173 -6.14 6.83 13.01
CA ILE A 173 -6.86 8.10 12.85
C ILE A 173 -7.22 8.36 11.38
N LEU A 174 -6.31 8.07 10.45
CA LEU A 174 -6.60 8.23 9.01
C LEU A 174 -7.67 7.24 8.54
N ILE A 175 -7.64 5.99 9.01
CA ILE A 175 -8.65 4.98 8.68
C ILE A 175 -10.03 5.40 9.18
N ASP A 176 -10.10 5.97 10.38
CA ASP A 176 -11.35 6.36 11.03
C ASP A 176 -11.98 7.64 10.42
N GLU A 177 -11.13 8.55 9.89
CA GLU A 177 -11.54 9.92 9.51
C GLU A 177 -11.56 10.18 8.00
N ILE A 178 -10.94 9.35 7.18
CA ILE A 178 -10.80 9.56 5.73
C ILE A 178 -11.59 8.50 4.97
N GLU A 179 -12.50 8.93 4.10
CA GLU A 179 -13.34 8.02 3.31
C GLU A 179 -12.58 7.33 2.15
N LEU A 180 -11.46 7.91 1.70
CA LEU A 180 -10.63 7.29 0.65
C LEU A 180 -9.91 6.05 1.18
N PRO A 181 -9.58 5.08 0.30
CA PRO A 181 -8.80 3.92 0.67
C PRO A 181 -7.47 4.31 1.34
N ILE A 182 -7.18 3.75 2.51
CA ILE A 182 -5.90 3.91 3.20
C ILE A 182 -5.02 2.72 2.84
N ILE A 183 -3.87 2.98 2.24
CA ILE A 183 -2.89 1.96 1.84
C ILE A 183 -1.63 2.15 2.67
N VAL A 184 -1.33 1.19 3.54
CA VAL A 184 -0.10 1.29 4.34
C VAL A 184 1.11 1.05 3.45
N ASP A 185 1.94 2.08 3.32
CA ASP A 185 3.14 2.08 2.50
C ASP A 185 4.37 2.22 3.38
N ALA A 186 5.47 1.60 2.97
CA ALA A 186 6.76 1.65 3.63
C ALA A 186 6.85 1.04 5.03
N GLY A 187 7.96 0.40 5.29
CA GLY A 187 8.32 -0.12 6.59
C GLY A 187 7.75 -1.48 6.96
N ILE A 188 6.76 -2.01 6.24
CA ILE A 188 6.23 -3.34 6.49
C ILE A 188 7.34 -4.38 6.24
N GLY A 189 7.75 -5.09 7.29
CA GLY A 189 8.88 -6.00 7.27
C GLY A 189 8.52 -7.47 7.51
N ARG A 190 7.25 -7.75 7.89
CA ARG A 190 6.78 -9.11 8.20
C ARG A 190 5.34 -9.29 7.76
N PRO A 191 4.94 -10.52 7.39
CA PRO A 191 3.53 -10.85 7.11
C PRO A 191 2.58 -10.49 8.25
N SER A 192 2.99 -10.70 9.52
CA SER A 192 2.17 -10.34 10.69
C SER A 192 1.84 -8.84 10.77
N GLN A 193 2.76 -7.97 10.33
CA GLN A 193 2.51 -6.52 10.30
C GLN A 193 1.55 -6.13 9.17
N ALA A 194 1.60 -6.83 8.04
CA ALA A 194 0.62 -6.67 6.96
C ALA A 194 -0.78 -7.14 7.42
N CYS A 195 -0.87 -8.26 8.15
CA CYS A 195 -2.10 -8.74 8.78
C CYS A 195 -2.66 -7.69 9.74
N GLU A 196 -1.84 -7.17 10.64
CA GLU A 196 -2.22 -6.14 11.60
C GLU A 196 -2.76 -4.88 10.90
N ALA A 197 -2.09 -4.39 9.86
CA ALA A 197 -2.57 -3.25 9.07
C ALA A 197 -3.97 -3.51 8.49
N MET A 198 -4.20 -4.71 7.97
CA MET A 198 -5.50 -5.09 7.42
C MET A 198 -6.58 -5.26 8.49
N GLU A 199 -6.24 -5.78 9.69
CA GLU A 199 -7.12 -5.88 10.85
C GLU A 199 -7.56 -4.49 11.36
N MET A 200 -6.69 -3.49 11.27
CA MET A 200 -7.00 -2.09 11.58
C MET A 200 -8.02 -1.48 10.63
N GLY A 201 -8.22 -2.06 9.45
CA GLY A 201 -9.11 -1.53 8.41
C GLY A 201 -8.41 -0.89 7.23
N ALA A 202 -7.08 -0.99 7.12
CA ALA A 202 -6.39 -0.57 5.90
C ALA A 202 -6.98 -1.26 4.67
N SER A 203 -7.05 -0.53 3.56
CA SER A 203 -7.61 -1.04 2.32
C SER A 203 -6.65 -1.95 1.55
N ALA A 204 -5.35 -1.69 1.68
CA ALA A 204 -4.28 -2.50 1.08
C ALA A 204 -2.94 -2.24 1.79
N VAL A 205 -1.95 -3.05 1.45
CA VAL A 205 -0.58 -2.94 1.96
C VAL A 205 0.41 -2.96 0.80
N MET A 206 1.40 -2.08 0.86
CA MET A 206 2.55 -2.11 -0.05
C MET A 206 3.78 -2.69 0.67
N ALA A 207 4.43 -3.67 0.06
CA ALA A 207 5.70 -4.21 0.56
C ALA A 207 6.67 -4.48 -0.60
N ASN A 208 7.96 -4.40 -0.30
CA ASN A 208 9.02 -4.76 -1.23
C ASN A 208 10.21 -5.38 -0.48
N THR A 209 10.93 -4.59 0.33
CA THR A 209 12.20 -4.99 0.97
C THR A 209 12.06 -6.27 1.78
N ALA A 210 10.94 -6.45 2.49
CA ALA A 210 10.67 -7.63 3.29
C ALA A 210 10.66 -8.93 2.47
N ILE A 211 10.14 -8.87 1.25
CA ILE A 211 10.08 -10.03 0.34
C ILE A 211 11.42 -10.15 -0.40
N ALA A 212 11.93 -9.05 -0.95
CA ALA A 212 13.16 -9.04 -1.75
C ALA A 212 14.42 -9.48 -0.98
N THR A 213 14.44 -9.34 0.35
CA THR A 213 15.57 -9.72 1.21
C THR A 213 15.31 -11.00 2.01
N ALA A 214 14.20 -11.69 1.76
CA ALA A 214 13.92 -12.98 2.37
C ALA A 214 14.85 -14.06 1.84
N GLY A 215 15.06 -15.12 2.61
CA GLY A 215 15.82 -16.29 2.20
C GLY A 215 15.14 -17.06 1.06
N ASP A 216 13.81 -17.03 0.98
CA ASP A 216 13.01 -17.57 -0.11
C ASP A 216 11.91 -16.55 -0.46
N VAL A 217 12.06 -15.94 -1.63
CA VAL A 217 11.17 -14.88 -2.14
C VAL A 217 9.77 -15.43 -2.45
N GLN A 218 9.67 -16.65 -2.97
CA GLN A 218 8.40 -17.29 -3.35
C GLN A 218 7.55 -17.58 -2.11
N ILE A 219 8.16 -18.21 -1.11
CA ILE A 219 7.47 -18.53 0.15
C ILE A 219 7.08 -17.25 0.89
N MET A 220 7.95 -16.22 0.89
CA MET A 220 7.64 -14.95 1.56
C MET A 220 6.51 -14.20 0.86
N ALA A 221 6.47 -14.17 -0.48
CA ALA A 221 5.37 -13.56 -1.23
C ALA A 221 4.02 -14.24 -0.90
N GLU A 222 3.98 -15.56 -0.88
CA GLU A 222 2.78 -16.33 -0.49
C GLU A 222 2.37 -16.05 0.98
N ALA A 223 3.34 -15.94 1.89
CA ALA A 223 3.07 -15.61 3.28
C ALA A 223 2.43 -14.21 3.44
N PHE A 224 2.89 -13.22 2.66
CA PHE A 224 2.27 -11.90 2.63
C PHE A 224 0.82 -11.94 2.13
N LYS A 225 0.53 -12.68 1.06
CA LYS A 225 -0.84 -12.87 0.57
C LYS A 225 -1.74 -13.41 1.65
N LYS A 226 -1.37 -14.55 2.25
CA LYS A 226 -2.16 -15.20 3.31
C LYS A 226 -2.39 -14.27 4.51
N ALA A 227 -1.39 -13.50 4.90
CA ALA A 227 -1.49 -12.54 6.01
C ALA A 227 -2.48 -11.40 5.70
N ILE A 228 -2.42 -10.84 4.50
CA ILE A 228 -3.32 -9.78 4.05
C ILE A 228 -4.77 -10.29 3.97
N GLU A 229 -4.98 -11.48 3.40
CA GLU A 229 -6.29 -12.12 3.32
C GLU A 229 -6.86 -12.42 4.72
N ALA A 230 -6.04 -12.94 5.63
CA ALA A 230 -6.44 -13.21 7.01
C ALA A 230 -6.84 -11.93 7.76
N GLY A 231 -6.01 -10.88 7.69
CA GLY A 231 -6.32 -9.60 8.34
C GLY A 231 -7.58 -8.94 7.77
N ARG A 232 -7.77 -8.98 6.44
CA ARG A 232 -8.99 -8.46 5.82
C ARG A 232 -10.23 -9.23 6.26
N SER A 233 -10.13 -10.55 6.29
CA SER A 233 -11.25 -11.41 6.75
C SER A 233 -11.60 -11.13 8.21
N ALA A 234 -10.60 -10.94 9.07
CA ALA A 234 -10.80 -10.60 10.47
C ALA A 234 -11.47 -9.23 10.65
N TYR A 235 -11.04 -8.21 9.88
CA TYR A 235 -11.67 -6.89 9.86
C TYR A 235 -13.15 -6.97 9.46
N LEU A 236 -13.46 -7.67 8.36
CA LEU A 236 -14.84 -7.81 7.87
C LEU A 236 -15.74 -8.62 8.82
N ALA A 237 -15.17 -9.60 9.52
CA ALA A 237 -15.90 -10.37 10.54
C ALA A 237 -16.19 -9.56 11.81
N GLY A 238 -15.43 -8.49 12.04
CA GLY A 238 -15.41 -7.76 13.31
C GLY A 238 -14.56 -8.47 14.36
N LEU A 239 -13.53 -7.78 14.83
CA LEU A 239 -12.62 -8.30 15.86
C LEU A 239 -13.36 -8.52 17.18
N GLY A 240 -12.98 -9.58 17.90
CA GLY A 240 -13.46 -9.82 19.26
C GLY A 240 -13.08 -8.68 20.19
N ARG A 241 -13.95 -8.35 21.13
CA ARG A 241 -13.73 -7.27 22.10
C ARG A 241 -12.49 -7.52 22.98
N THR A 242 -11.69 -6.51 23.17
CA THR A 242 -10.66 -6.49 24.20
C THR A 242 -11.27 -6.04 25.53
N LEU A 243 -11.00 -6.75 26.62
CA LEU A 243 -11.43 -6.37 27.95
C LEU A 243 -10.29 -5.63 28.65
N GLU A 244 -10.51 -4.40 29.10
CA GLU A 244 -9.52 -3.64 29.86
C GLU A 244 -9.31 -4.20 31.27
N LYS A 245 -10.36 -4.76 31.87
CA LYS A 245 -10.33 -5.33 33.21
C LYS A 245 -11.13 -6.64 33.25
N GLY A 246 -10.56 -7.63 33.95
CA GLY A 246 -11.19 -8.92 34.13
C GLY A 246 -11.04 -9.85 32.91
N ALA A 247 -11.70 -10.98 32.99
CA ALA A 247 -11.80 -11.98 31.94
C ALA A 247 -13.24 -12.47 31.82
N SER A 248 -13.67 -12.85 30.63
CA SER A 248 -14.94 -13.55 30.41
C SER A 248 -14.63 -15.04 30.32
N ALA A 249 -14.86 -15.77 31.41
CA ALA A 249 -14.74 -17.21 31.36
C ALA A 249 -15.85 -17.84 30.51
N SER A 250 -15.54 -18.95 29.85
CA SER A 250 -16.57 -19.77 29.20
C SER A 250 -17.57 -20.22 30.29
N SER A 251 -18.86 -20.19 29.97
CA SER A 251 -19.88 -20.76 30.85
C SER A 251 -19.52 -22.20 31.15
N PRO A 252 -19.49 -22.62 32.44
CA PRO A 252 -19.24 -24.02 32.75
C PRO A 252 -20.32 -24.88 32.08
N LEU A 253 -19.93 -25.89 31.33
CA LEU A 253 -20.81 -26.89 30.72
C LEU A 253 -21.65 -27.67 31.78
N THR A 254 -21.45 -27.38 33.03
CA THR A 254 -22.07 -28.07 34.20
C THR A 254 -23.35 -27.39 34.70
N GLY A 255 -23.76 -26.23 34.11
CA GLY A 255 -24.99 -25.55 34.54
C GLY A 255 -26.27 -26.39 34.42
N PHE A 256 -26.29 -27.35 33.51
CA PHE A 256 -27.38 -28.28 33.30
C PHE A 256 -27.34 -29.51 34.29
N LEU A 257 -26.31 -29.63 35.07
CA LEU A 257 -26.19 -30.73 36.07
C LEU A 257 -26.78 -30.37 37.43
N HIS A 258 -27.36 -29.18 37.57
CA HIS A 258 -27.94 -28.66 38.80
C HIS A 258 -29.46 -28.44 38.72
N GLU A 259 -30.15 -29.02 37.71
CA GLU A 259 -31.60 -29.12 37.63
C GLU A 259 -32.11 -30.47 38.19
#